data_cd8ae176131bbeff9d96b3a77737468d
#
_entry.id   cd8ae176131bbeff9d96b3a77737468d
#
_cell.length_a   1.000
_cell.length_b   1.000
_cell.length_c   1.000
_cell.angle_alpha   90.00
_cell.angle_beta   90.00
_cell.angle_gamma   90.00
#
_symmetry.space_group_name_H-M   'P 1'
#
loop_
_entity.id
_entity.type
_entity.pdbx_description
1 polymer ?
#
loop_
_entity_poly.entity_id
_entity_poly.type
_entity_poly.pdbx_seq_one_letter_code
_entity_poly.pdbx_strand_id
1 'polypeptide(L)'
;VVDVREAEEYAAGHITNAKHIPLAQIEERLPQVVKNKKLPVIFVCATSPRSTRAQMVAKKLGYEQPEVLAGGMRAWAAASLPVVKS
;
A
#
# COMPACT_ATOMS: atom_id res chain seq x y z
N VAL A 1 0.63 4.11 -5.45
CA VAL A 1 1.12 3.50 -4.21
C VAL A 1 0.03 3.51 -3.16
N VAL A 2 -0.24 2.38 -2.56
CA VAL A 2 -1.26 2.22 -1.51
C VAL A 2 -0.59 1.74 -0.23
N ASP A 3 -0.71 2.54 0.84
CA ASP A 3 -0.18 2.20 2.16
C ASP A 3 -1.28 1.47 2.94
N VAL A 4 -1.01 0.23 3.33
CA VAL A 4 -1.99 -0.64 4.01
C VAL A 4 -1.78 -0.73 5.52
N ARG A 5 -0.92 0.15 6.07
CA ARG A 5 -0.66 0.20 7.49
C ARG A 5 -1.79 0.88 8.26
N GLU A 6 -1.69 0.87 9.57
CA GLU A 6 -2.66 1.57 10.42
C GLU A 6 -2.50 3.10 10.29
N ALA A 7 -3.55 3.83 10.67
CA ALA A 7 -3.57 5.29 10.56
C ALA A 7 -2.41 5.97 11.28
N GLU A 8 -2.05 5.49 12.46
CA GLU A 8 -0.94 6.05 13.25
C GLU A 8 0.40 5.87 12.54
N GLU A 9 0.60 4.73 11.92
CA GLU A 9 1.82 4.45 11.16
C GLU A 9 1.92 5.36 9.94
N TYR A 10 0.82 5.51 9.22
CA TYR A 10 0.74 6.38 8.05
C TYR A 10 1.03 7.83 8.42
N ALA A 11 0.42 8.32 9.51
CA ALA A 11 0.61 9.69 9.98
C ALA A 11 2.05 9.97 10.43
N ALA A 12 2.72 8.96 10.99
CA ALA A 12 4.10 9.09 11.44
C ALA A 12 5.11 9.23 10.30
N GLY A 13 4.73 8.85 9.09
CA GLY A 13 5.56 8.99 7.90
C GLY A 13 5.13 8.01 6.82
N HIS A 14 4.91 8.52 5.60
CA HIS A 14 4.50 7.69 4.47
C HIS A 14 5.13 8.22 3.17
N ILE A 15 5.10 7.41 2.14
CA ILE A 15 5.61 7.79 0.82
C ILE A 15 4.74 8.92 0.26
N THR A 16 5.37 9.94 -0.30
CA THR A 16 4.67 11.07 -0.92
C THR A 16 3.60 10.58 -1.91
N ASN A 17 2.40 11.11 -1.78
CA ASN A 17 1.24 10.78 -2.62
C ASN A 17 0.71 9.34 -2.45
N ALA A 18 1.19 8.57 -1.48
CA ALA A 18 0.62 7.27 -1.20
C ALA A 18 -0.81 7.41 -0.67
N LYS A 19 -1.71 6.61 -1.22
CA LYS A 19 -3.10 6.55 -0.71
C LYS A 19 -3.12 5.64 0.50
N HIS A 20 -3.88 6.04 1.53
CA HIS A 20 -4.01 5.23 2.74
C HIS A 20 -5.28 4.40 2.71
N ILE A 21 -5.12 3.08 2.61
CA ILE A 21 -6.21 2.12 2.72
C ILE A 21 -5.73 1.00 3.64
N PRO A 22 -6.12 1.00 4.92
CA PRO A 22 -5.73 -0.08 5.84
C PRO A 22 -6.12 -1.44 5.30
N LEU A 23 -5.31 -2.46 5.58
CA LEU A 23 -5.51 -3.79 5.04
C LEU A 23 -6.95 -4.31 5.21
N ALA A 24 -7.55 -4.07 6.37
CA ALA A 24 -8.92 -4.51 6.65
C ALA A 24 -9.98 -3.87 5.73
N GLN A 25 -9.64 -2.79 5.04
CA GLN A 25 -10.55 -2.04 4.20
C GLN A 25 -10.25 -2.17 2.70
N ILE A 26 -9.23 -2.96 2.32
CA ILE A 26 -8.82 -3.08 0.93
C ILE A 26 -9.95 -3.58 0.04
N GLU A 27 -10.64 -4.64 0.45
CA GLU A 27 -11.70 -5.25 -0.35
C GLU A 27 -12.79 -4.24 -0.68
N GLU A 28 -13.16 -3.41 0.29
CA GLU A 28 -14.25 -2.43 0.15
C GLU A 28 -13.78 -1.15 -0.55
N ARG A 29 -12.62 -0.63 -0.16
CA ARG A 29 -12.19 0.71 -0.57
C ARG A 29 -11.30 0.77 -1.80
N LEU A 30 -10.53 -0.28 -2.08
CA LEU A 30 -9.61 -0.25 -3.22
C LEU A 30 -10.32 0.03 -4.54
N PRO A 31 -11.49 -0.59 -4.84
CA PRO A 31 -12.20 -0.27 -6.09
C PRO A 31 -12.68 1.18 -6.19
N GLN A 32 -12.85 1.86 -5.05
CA GLN A 32 -13.26 3.26 -5.03
C GLN A 32 -12.09 4.20 -5.28
N VAL A 33 -10.89 3.80 -4.88
CA VAL A 33 -9.67 4.61 -5.01
C VAL A 33 -8.96 4.36 -6.33
N VAL A 34 -8.84 3.09 -6.74
CA VAL A 34 -8.22 2.70 -8.00
C VAL A 34 -9.28 2.01 -8.87
N LYS A 35 -9.96 2.80 -9.68
CA LYS A 35 -11.08 2.32 -10.49
C LYS A 35 -10.64 1.51 -11.71
N ASN A 36 -9.48 1.84 -12.29
CA ASN A 36 -8.96 1.12 -13.44
C ASN A 36 -8.10 -0.06 -12.97
N LYS A 37 -8.64 -1.27 -13.09
CA LYS A 37 -7.98 -2.48 -12.62
C LYS A 37 -6.79 -2.91 -13.47
N LYS A 38 -6.55 -2.26 -14.59
CA LYS A 38 -5.39 -2.51 -15.45
C LYS A 38 -4.16 -1.73 -14.98
N LEU A 39 -4.34 -0.71 -14.16
CA LEU A 39 -3.22 0.08 -13.64
C LEU A 39 -2.44 -0.71 -12.59
N PRO A 40 -1.11 -0.56 -12.57
CA PRO A 40 -0.31 -1.17 -11.49
C PRO A 40 -0.64 -0.54 -10.15
N VAL A 41 -0.75 -1.37 -9.13
CA VAL A 41 -0.98 -0.93 -7.75
C VAL A 41 0.14 -1.48 -6.89
N ILE A 42 0.85 -0.62 -6.18
CA ILE A 42 1.96 -1.01 -5.32
C ILE A 42 1.52 -0.86 -3.87
N PHE A 43 1.51 -1.97 -3.14
CA PHE A 43 1.13 -1.98 -1.74
C PHE A 43 2.34 -1.87 -0.84
N VAL A 44 2.22 -1.06 0.22
CA VAL A 44 3.30 -0.77 1.15
C VAL A 44 2.84 -1.04 2.58
N CYS A 45 3.66 -1.73 3.36
CA CYS A 45 3.47 -1.84 4.80
C CYS A 45 4.82 -1.65 5.51
N ALA A 46 4.90 -1.94 6.81
CA ALA A 46 6.15 -1.74 7.55
C ALA A 46 7.27 -2.64 7.02
N THR A 47 6.98 -3.91 6.78
CA THR A 47 7.90 -4.84 6.14
C THR A 47 7.28 -5.40 4.86
N SER A 48 6.62 -6.57 4.87
CA SER A 48 5.93 -7.07 3.68
C SER A 48 4.66 -7.88 3.95
N PRO A 49 4.39 -8.41 5.15
CA PRO A 49 3.29 -9.37 5.34
C PRO A 49 1.90 -8.80 5.02
N ARG A 50 1.62 -7.57 5.44
CA ARG A 50 0.32 -6.94 5.19
C ARG A 50 0.14 -6.59 3.73
N SER A 51 1.21 -6.15 3.07
CA SER A 51 1.19 -5.84 1.64
C SER A 51 0.94 -7.08 0.81
N THR A 52 1.52 -8.21 1.18
CA THR A 52 1.32 -9.48 0.50
C THR A 52 -0.15 -9.92 0.59
N ARG A 53 -0.78 -9.74 1.74
CA ARG A 53 -2.20 -10.00 1.90
C ARG A 53 -3.05 -9.08 1.02
N ALA A 54 -2.71 -7.80 0.99
CA ALA A 54 -3.41 -6.83 0.14
C ALA A 54 -3.28 -7.20 -1.33
N GLN A 55 -2.10 -7.66 -1.76
CA GLN A 55 -1.88 -8.13 -3.11
C GLN A 55 -2.82 -9.30 -3.46
N MET A 56 -2.97 -10.25 -2.55
CA MET A 56 -3.85 -11.39 -2.77
C MET A 56 -5.32 -10.96 -2.90
N VAL A 57 -5.76 -10.04 -2.06
CA VAL A 57 -7.11 -9.50 -2.13
C VAL A 57 -7.33 -8.77 -3.44
N ALA A 58 -6.36 -7.95 -3.86
CA ALA A 58 -6.44 -7.22 -5.11
C ALA A 58 -6.56 -8.16 -6.31
N LYS A 59 -5.83 -9.27 -6.32
CA LYS A 59 -5.95 -10.27 -7.38
C LYS A 59 -7.35 -10.84 -7.44
N LYS A 60 -7.95 -11.14 -6.30
CA LYS A 60 -9.33 -11.63 -6.23
C LYS A 60 -10.33 -10.62 -6.74
N LEU A 61 -10.05 -9.33 -6.56
CA LEU A 61 -10.90 -8.25 -7.05
C LEU A 61 -10.73 -7.99 -8.55
N GLY A 62 -9.78 -8.65 -9.19
CA GLY A 62 -9.57 -8.54 -10.63
C GLY A 62 -8.49 -7.55 -11.07
N TYR A 63 -7.68 -7.05 -10.13
CA TYR A 63 -6.55 -6.18 -10.49
C TYR A 63 -5.47 -7.00 -11.19
N GLU A 64 -4.98 -6.49 -12.31
CA GLU A 64 -4.06 -7.24 -13.17
C GLU A 64 -2.61 -7.16 -12.74
N GLN A 65 -2.21 -6.07 -12.09
CA GLN A 65 -0.82 -5.81 -11.71
C GLN A 65 -0.69 -5.36 -10.25
N PRO A 66 -1.14 -6.17 -9.27
CA PRO A 66 -0.91 -5.83 -7.87
C PRO A 66 0.51 -6.23 -7.47
N GLU A 67 1.27 -5.26 -6.95
CA GLU A 67 2.66 -5.47 -6.57
C GLU A 67 2.89 -5.10 -5.12
N VAL A 68 4.01 -5.55 -4.56
CA VAL A 68 4.40 -5.31 -3.17
C VAL A 68 5.75 -4.63 -3.15
N LEU A 69 5.89 -3.54 -2.37
CA LEU A 69 7.20 -2.94 -2.15
C LEU A 69 7.99 -3.85 -1.20
N ALA A 70 9.01 -4.51 -1.73
CA ALA A 70 9.85 -5.43 -0.97
C ALA A 70 10.51 -4.72 0.21
N GLY A 71 10.40 -5.31 1.41
CA GLY A 71 10.92 -4.71 2.64
C GLY A 71 10.09 -3.55 3.19
N GLY A 72 9.10 -3.06 2.46
CA GLY A 72 8.16 -2.04 2.90
C GLY A 72 8.82 -0.74 3.34
N MET A 73 8.19 -0.04 4.28
CA MET A 73 8.69 1.24 4.78
C MET A 73 10.03 1.10 5.51
N ARG A 74 10.32 -0.05 6.06
CA ARG A 74 11.62 -0.30 6.70
C ARG A 74 12.76 -0.20 5.69
N ALA A 75 12.60 -0.83 4.52
CA ALA A 75 13.59 -0.74 3.46
C ALA A 75 13.64 0.67 2.86
N TRP A 76 12.50 1.33 2.73
CA TRP A 76 12.40 2.70 2.24
C TRP A 76 13.20 3.64 3.13
N ALA A 77 13.02 3.54 4.45
CA ALA A 77 13.76 4.36 5.41
C ALA A 77 15.26 4.05 5.40
N ALA A 78 15.63 2.77 5.29
CA ALA A 78 17.03 2.37 5.22
C ALA A 78 17.75 2.94 3.99
N ALA A 79 17.02 3.14 2.90
CA ALA A 79 17.53 3.77 1.69
C ALA A 79 17.49 5.30 1.75
N SER A 80 17.08 5.88 2.86
CA SER A 80 16.94 7.32 3.08
C SER A 80 16.05 8.01 2.04
N LEU A 81 15.04 7.32 1.55
CA LEU A 81 14.10 7.87 0.58
C LEU A 81 13.06 8.76 1.30
N PRO A 82 12.53 9.79 0.60
CA PRO A 82 11.69 10.79 1.26
C PRO A 82 10.36 10.24 1.76
N VAL A 83 9.94 10.75 2.91
CA VAL A 83 8.60 10.50 3.47
C VAL A 83 7.98 11.82 3.89
N VAL A 84 6.66 11.86 3.94
CA VAL A 84 5.91 13.01 4.48
C VAL A 84 5.14 12.56 5.72
N LYS A 85 4.91 13.50 6.61
CA LYS A 85 4.10 13.28 7.82
C LYS A 85 2.77 13.98 7.66
N SER A 86 1.75 13.35 8.20
CA SER A 86 0.39 13.93 8.16
C SER A 86 0.07 14.68 9.43
#